data_0fd2581972d5ba3f87b5d47de6362ada
#
_entry.id   0fd2581972d5ba3f87b5d47de6362ada
#
_cell.length_a   1.000
_cell.length_b   1.000
_cell.length_c   1.000
_cell.angle_alpha   90.00
_cell.angle_beta   90.00
_cell.angle_gamma   90.00
#
_symmetry.space_group_name_H-M   'P 1'
#
loop_
_entity.id
_entity.type
_entity.pdbx_description
1 polymer ?
#
loop_
_entity_poly.entity_id
_entity_poly.type
_entity_poly.pdbx_seq_one_letter_code
_entity_poly.pdbx_strand_id
1 'polypeptide(L)'
;TKHKKAVIDAKRGKMFAKLIKNIEVAARVGGGDPNGNPTLWDAIAKAKKSSVPNDNIERARKRGAGEEAGGADWQNITYEGYGPNGVAVLIECLTDNRNRAAGEVRVAMTRNGGNMADPGSVAYLFARKGVVILEKNGLSEDDVLLAVLEAGAEEVNDLGDGFEVVCEPTDLVAVRTALQDAGIEYDSAEASFQPSVTVPVDLDAARKVLKLVDALEDSDDVQDVYTNMDIPDEVAAQLDED
;
A
#
# COMPACT_ATOMS: atom_id res chain seq x y z
N THR A 1 -15.58 22.29 -9.65
CA THR A 1 -14.60 23.25 -9.09
C THR A 1 -14.52 23.16 -7.58
N LYS A 2 -15.41 23.79 -6.81
CA LYS A 2 -15.39 23.80 -5.34
C LYS A 2 -15.66 22.40 -4.74
N HIS A 3 -16.60 21.68 -5.32
CA HIS A 3 -16.92 20.29 -4.93
C HIS A 3 -15.75 19.33 -5.24
N LYS A 4 -15.17 19.47 -6.42
CA LYS A 4 -14.01 18.65 -6.84
C LYS A 4 -12.81 18.88 -5.92
N LYS A 5 -12.56 20.13 -5.52
CA LYS A 5 -11.52 20.48 -4.57
C LYS A 5 -11.77 19.81 -3.19
N ALA A 6 -13.01 19.90 -2.69
CA ALA A 6 -13.38 19.30 -1.39
C ALA A 6 -13.17 17.78 -1.39
N VAL A 7 -13.50 17.08 -2.49
CA VAL A 7 -13.28 15.64 -2.64
C VAL A 7 -11.78 15.30 -2.62
N ILE A 8 -10.98 16.07 -3.35
CA ILE A 8 -9.51 15.88 -3.40
C ILE A 8 -8.90 16.13 -2.02
N ASP A 9 -9.30 17.19 -1.33
CA ASP A 9 -8.81 17.51 0.01
C ASP A 9 -9.18 16.44 1.05
N ALA A 10 -10.38 15.86 0.96
CA ALA A 10 -10.83 14.77 1.83
C ALA A 10 -10.01 13.49 1.60
N LYS A 11 -9.77 13.11 0.34
CA LYS A 11 -8.92 11.95 -0.01
C LYS A 11 -7.48 12.14 0.47
N ARG A 12 -6.95 13.34 0.34
CA ARG A 12 -5.61 13.69 0.81
C ARG A 12 -5.50 13.58 2.32
N GLY A 13 -6.50 14.05 3.07
CA GLY A 13 -6.55 13.94 4.53
C GLY A 13 -6.56 12.47 5.00
N LYS A 14 -7.33 11.60 4.35
CA LYS A 14 -7.36 10.16 4.65
C LYS A 14 -6.02 9.50 4.36
N MET A 15 -5.39 9.82 3.25
CA MET A 15 -4.07 9.32 2.91
C MET A 15 -3.03 9.73 3.96
N PHE A 16 -3.05 10.98 4.41
CA PHE A 16 -2.15 11.47 5.44
C PHE A 16 -2.35 10.72 6.76
N ALA A 17 -3.59 10.49 7.17
CA ALA A 17 -3.91 9.74 8.38
C ALA A 17 -3.36 8.31 8.33
N LYS A 18 -3.45 7.64 7.19
CA LYS A 18 -2.91 6.28 6.99
C LYS A 18 -1.38 6.26 7.03
N LEU A 19 -0.72 7.25 6.42
CA LEU A 19 0.73 7.39 6.45
C LEU A 19 1.24 7.68 7.87
N ILE A 20 0.56 8.54 8.61
CA ILE A 20 0.86 8.86 10.00
C ILE A 20 0.71 7.62 10.90
N LYS A 21 -0.33 6.83 10.71
CA LYS A 21 -0.57 5.58 11.44
C LYS A 21 0.58 4.58 11.22
N ASN A 22 1.07 4.45 10.00
CA ASN A 22 2.23 3.60 9.68
C ASN A 22 3.48 4.03 10.44
N ILE A 23 3.72 5.33 10.56
CA ILE A 23 4.87 5.87 11.32
C ILE A 23 4.76 5.50 12.79
N GLU A 24 3.60 5.71 13.41
CA GLU A 24 3.37 5.37 14.81
C GLU A 24 3.61 3.88 15.09
N VAL A 25 3.05 3.01 14.25
CA VAL A 25 3.20 1.56 14.40
C VAL A 25 4.65 1.12 14.17
N ALA A 26 5.31 1.65 13.14
CA ALA A 26 6.73 1.33 12.87
C ALA A 26 7.63 1.73 14.04
N ALA A 27 7.41 2.89 14.65
CA ALA A 27 8.16 3.34 15.83
C ALA A 27 7.89 2.46 17.05
N ARG A 28 6.66 1.99 17.23
CA ARG A 28 6.30 1.09 18.33
C ARG A 28 7.01 -0.26 18.22
N VAL A 29 7.01 -0.83 17.03
CA VAL A 29 7.55 -2.17 16.79
C VAL A 29 9.07 -2.22 16.81
N GLY A 30 9.72 -1.26 16.18
CA GLY A 30 11.17 -1.29 15.95
C GLY A 30 11.96 -0.19 16.66
N GLY A 31 11.30 0.65 17.45
CA GLY A 31 11.95 1.78 18.15
C GLY A 31 11.83 3.09 17.39
N GLY A 32 11.97 4.19 18.14
CA GLY A 32 11.72 5.55 17.65
C GLY A 32 12.89 6.20 16.90
N ASP A 33 14.04 5.55 16.79
CA ASP A 33 15.18 6.05 16.02
C ASP A 33 15.15 5.54 14.58
N PRO A 34 14.89 6.43 13.59
CA PRO A 34 14.86 6.01 12.19
C PRO A 34 16.16 5.37 11.70
N ASN A 35 17.31 5.79 12.25
CA ASN A 35 18.61 5.25 11.85
C ASN A 35 18.78 3.79 12.26
N GLY A 36 18.10 3.36 13.31
CA GLY A 36 18.09 1.97 13.78
C GLY A 36 16.85 1.17 13.37
N ASN A 37 15.96 1.77 12.59
CA ASN A 37 14.66 1.19 12.23
C ASN A 37 14.34 1.46 10.77
N PRO A 38 14.72 0.56 9.83
CA PRO A 38 14.50 0.76 8.40
C PRO A 38 13.02 0.94 8.03
N THR A 39 12.12 0.21 8.67
CA THR A 39 10.68 0.34 8.44
C THR A 39 10.18 1.74 8.80
N LEU A 40 10.65 2.29 9.92
CA LEU A 40 10.33 3.66 10.33
C LEU A 40 10.93 4.69 9.36
N TRP A 41 12.18 4.50 8.97
CA TRP A 41 12.84 5.37 7.98
C TRP A 41 12.00 5.48 6.71
N ASP A 42 11.61 4.32 6.14
CA ASP A 42 10.86 4.28 4.88
C ASP A 42 9.44 4.83 5.03
N ALA A 43 8.79 4.59 6.17
CA ALA A 43 7.47 5.16 6.46
C ALA A 43 7.54 6.71 6.54
N ILE A 44 8.57 7.25 7.18
CA ILE A 44 8.80 8.69 7.24
C ILE A 44 9.10 9.27 5.85
N ALA A 45 9.96 8.61 5.08
CA ALA A 45 10.31 9.04 3.72
C ALA A 45 9.07 9.09 2.81
N LYS A 46 8.22 8.07 2.86
CA LYS A 46 6.96 8.00 2.10
C LYS A 46 6.02 9.14 2.50
N ALA A 47 5.88 9.41 3.78
CA ALA A 47 5.06 10.50 4.29
C ALA A 47 5.57 11.87 3.82
N LYS A 48 6.88 12.09 3.87
CA LYS A 48 7.50 13.33 3.38
C LYS A 48 7.27 13.54 1.88
N LYS A 49 7.40 12.49 1.08
CA LYS A 49 7.11 12.53 -0.36
C LYS A 49 5.66 12.87 -0.67
N SER A 50 4.74 12.48 0.19
CA SER A 50 3.31 12.81 0.09
C SER A 50 2.97 14.15 0.73
N SER A 51 3.96 14.93 1.14
CA SER A 51 3.81 16.26 1.74
C SER A 51 3.07 16.28 3.08
N VAL A 52 3.19 15.22 3.86
CA VAL A 52 2.70 15.23 5.25
C VAL A 52 3.54 16.20 6.04
N PRO A 53 2.94 17.13 6.81
CA PRO A 53 3.68 18.09 7.61
C PRO A 53 4.64 17.44 8.61
N ASN A 54 5.85 18.00 8.74
CA ASN A 54 6.88 17.44 9.60
C ASN A 54 6.45 17.33 11.07
N ASP A 55 5.65 18.28 11.57
CA ASP A 55 5.11 18.21 12.92
C ASP A 55 4.22 16.98 13.15
N ASN A 56 3.43 16.61 12.16
CA ASN A 56 2.57 15.43 12.24
C ASN A 56 3.39 14.14 12.22
N ILE A 57 4.45 14.10 11.40
CA ILE A 57 5.38 12.98 11.33
C ILE A 57 6.08 12.80 12.69
N GLU A 58 6.60 13.85 13.24
CA GLU A 58 7.35 13.80 14.50
C GLU A 58 6.46 13.40 15.69
N ARG A 59 5.23 13.92 15.76
CA ARG A 59 4.28 13.52 16.80
C ARG A 59 3.92 12.04 16.72
N ALA A 60 3.71 11.52 15.51
CA ALA A 60 3.42 10.09 15.30
C ALA A 60 4.60 9.21 15.75
N ARG A 61 5.83 9.61 15.38
CA ARG A 61 7.04 8.92 15.81
C ARG A 61 7.14 8.90 17.35
N LYS A 62 6.95 10.03 18.00
CA LYS A 62 6.99 10.14 19.46
C LYS A 62 5.93 9.30 20.16
N ARG A 63 4.70 9.30 19.67
CA ARG A 63 3.62 8.47 20.23
C ARG A 63 3.99 6.99 20.14
N GLY A 64 4.49 6.54 18.97
CA GLY A 64 4.92 5.17 18.78
C GLY A 64 6.08 4.77 19.68
N ALA A 65 7.04 5.66 19.84
CA ALA A 65 8.22 5.46 20.70
C ALA A 65 7.91 5.55 22.22
N GLY A 66 6.69 5.95 22.59
CA GLY A 66 6.33 6.14 24.00
C GLY A 66 6.84 7.47 24.61
N GLU A 67 7.35 8.38 23.78
CA GLU A 67 7.86 9.68 24.23
C GLU A 67 6.75 10.73 24.41
N GLU A 68 5.57 10.47 23.89
CA GLU A 68 4.41 11.34 23.96
C GLU A 68 3.14 10.50 24.17
N ALA A 69 2.20 11.01 24.97
CA ALA A 69 0.94 10.37 25.24
C ALA A 69 -0.01 10.43 24.03
N GLY A 70 -1.03 9.57 24.01
CA GLY A 70 -2.08 9.58 23.00
C GLY A 70 -1.90 8.53 21.89
N GLY A 71 -0.96 7.61 22.04
CA GLY A 71 -0.83 6.47 21.16
C GLY A 71 -2.03 5.53 21.28
N ALA A 72 -2.48 4.96 20.16
CA ALA A 72 -3.55 3.98 20.13
C ALA A 72 -3.00 2.55 20.10
N ASP A 73 -3.81 1.59 20.55
CA ASP A 73 -3.48 0.18 20.45
C ASP A 73 -3.90 -0.36 19.08
N TRP A 74 -3.06 -0.12 18.09
CA TRP A 74 -3.31 -0.51 16.71
C TRP A 74 -3.15 -2.01 16.52
N GLN A 75 -4.16 -2.64 15.94
CA GLN A 75 -4.18 -4.07 15.62
C GLN A 75 -4.30 -4.27 14.12
N ASN A 76 -3.51 -5.21 13.60
CA ASN A 76 -3.60 -5.65 12.21
C ASN A 76 -4.67 -6.74 12.08
N ILE A 77 -5.58 -6.57 11.14
CA ILE A 77 -6.60 -7.57 10.80
C ILE A 77 -6.70 -7.65 9.29
N THR A 78 -6.69 -8.86 8.75
CA THR A 78 -6.88 -9.09 7.32
C THR A 78 -8.26 -9.68 7.08
N TYR A 79 -9.02 -9.07 6.16
CA TYR A 79 -10.30 -9.58 5.69
C TYR A 79 -10.16 -10.05 4.26
N GLU A 80 -10.99 -11.01 3.88
CA GLU A 80 -10.95 -11.67 2.57
C GLU A 80 -12.34 -11.66 1.96
N GLY A 81 -12.41 -11.55 0.65
CA GLY A 81 -13.67 -11.60 -0.06
C GLY A 81 -13.51 -11.64 -1.56
N TYR A 82 -14.64 -11.59 -2.24
CA TYR A 82 -14.72 -11.53 -3.69
C TYR A 82 -15.42 -10.24 -4.11
N GLY A 83 -14.88 -9.59 -5.11
CA GLY A 83 -15.50 -8.46 -5.78
C GLY A 83 -16.28 -8.87 -7.01
N PRO A 84 -16.76 -7.92 -7.80
CA PRO A 84 -17.39 -8.18 -9.09
C PRO A 84 -16.51 -9.06 -9.99
N ASN A 85 -17.14 -9.91 -10.78
CA ASN A 85 -16.50 -10.84 -11.72
C ASN A 85 -15.57 -11.88 -11.07
N GLY A 86 -15.76 -12.18 -9.79
CA GLY A 86 -14.96 -13.17 -9.08
C GLY A 86 -13.54 -12.71 -8.77
N VAL A 87 -13.26 -11.42 -8.83
CA VAL A 87 -11.95 -10.87 -8.45
C VAL A 87 -11.74 -11.05 -6.95
N ALA A 88 -10.61 -11.66 -6.58
CA ALA A 88 -10.25 -11.82 -5.17
C ALA A 88 -9.83 -10.49 -4.57
N VAL A 89 -10.29 -10.23 -3.34
CA VAL A 89 -9.99 -9.00 -2.60
C VAL A 89 -9.42 -9.36 -1.23
N LEU A 90 -8.23 -8.82 -0.94
CA LEU A 90 -7.56 -8.97 0.34
C LEU A 90 -7.45 -7.59 0.98
N ILE A 91 -7.95 -7.43 2.21
CA ILE A 91 -8.12 -6.13 2.85
C ILE A 91 -7.33 -6.13 4.15
N GLU A 92 -6.28 -5.33 4.21
CA GLU A 92 -5.51 -5.11 5.43
C GLU A 92 -6.08 -3.93 6.20
N CYS A 93 -6.51 -4.18 7.44
CA CYS A 93 -6.94 -3.15 8.37
C CYS A 93 -5.89 -2.93 9.44
N LEU A 94 -5.74 -1.69 9.85
CA LEU A 94 -4.95 -1.28 11.00
C LEU A 94 -5.87 -0.41 11.85
N THR A 95 -6.38 -0.98 12.94
CA THR A 95 -7.50 -0.41 13.70
C THR A 95 -7.29 -0.52 15.20
N ASP A 96 -7.83 0.42 15.92
CA ASP A 96 -7.99 0.38 17.37
C ASP A 96 -9.40 -0.11 17.79
N ASN A 97 -10.26 -0.46 16.83
CA ASN A 97 -11.62 -0.95 17.05
C ASN A 97 -12.00 -2.01 16.03
N ARG A 98 -11.87 -3.28 16.41
CA ARG A 98 -12.12 -4.43 15.53
C ARG A 98 -13.56 -4.49 15.02
N ASN A 99 -14.53 -4.19 15.85
CA ASN A 99 -15.95 -4.24 15.48
C ASN A 99 -16.29 -3.16 14.44
N ARG A 100 -15.76 -1.97 14.61
CA ARG A 100 -15.95 -0.88 13.65
C ARG A 100 -15.34 -1.26 12.30
N ALA A 101 -14.10 -1.75 12.27
CA ALA A 101 -13.42 -2.16 11.05
C ALA A 101 -14.20 -3.26 10.32
N ALA A 102 -14.62 -4.31 11.03
CA ALA A 102 -15.40 -5.41 10.46
C ALA A 102 -16.72 -4.91 9.84
N GLY A 103 -17.43 -4.04 10.53
CA GLY A 103 -18.69 -3.47 10.06
C GLY A 103 -18.52 -2.62 8.81
N GLU A 104 -17.54 -1.73 8.80
CA GLU A 104 -17.26 -0.85 7.65
C GLU A 104 -16.82 -1.64 6.42
N VAL A 105 -15.96 -2.64 6.58
CA VAL A 105 -15.52 -3.51 5.50
C VAL A 105 -16.70 -4.29 4.90
N ARG A 106 -17.55 -4.87 5.76
CA ARG A 106 -18.73 -5.63 5.30
C ARG A 106 -19.69 -4.75 4.51
N VAL A 107 -19.99 -3.55 5.01
CA VAL A 107 -20.88 -2.61 4.33
C VAL A 107 -20.31 -2.19 2.98
N ALA A 108 -19.02 -1.84 2.92
CA ALA A 108 -18.37 -1.46 1.67
C ALA A 108 -18.42 -2.59 0.63
N MET A 109 -18.13 -3.82 1.04
CA MET A 109 -18.20 -4.99 0.16
C MET A 109 -19.63 -5.23 -0.35
N THR A 110 -20.60 -5.30 0.54
CA THR A 110 -21.99 -5.62 0.20
C THR A 110 -22.61 -4.55 -0.72
N ARG A 111 -22.37 -3.28 -0.46
CA ARG A 111 -22.93 -2.18 -1.26
C ARG A 111 -22.28 -2.01 -2.63
N ASN A 112 -21.14 -2.60 -2.87
CA ASN A 112 -20.38 -2.44 -4.10
C ASN A 112 -20.18 -3.76 -4.86
N GLY A 113 -21.11 -4.69 -4.72
CA GLY A 113 -21.15 -5.92 -5.51
C GLY A 113 -20.17 -7.00 -5.06
N GLY A 114 -19.61 -6.86 -3.86
CA GLY A 114 -18.72 -7.85 -3.28
C GLY A 114 -19.38 -8.71 -2.21
N ASN A 115 -18.68 -9.72 -1.79
CA ASN A 115 -19.08 -10.63 -0.72
C ASN A 115 -17.89 -10.93 0.18
N MET A 116 -18.12 -10.90 1.49
CA MET A 116 -17.14 -11.39 2.45
C MET A 116 -16.98 -12.89 2.35
N ALA A 117 -15.78 -13.39 2.54
CA ALA A 117 -15.44 -14.79 2.56
C ALA A 117 -14.76 -15.17 3.87
N ASP A 118 -14.71 -16.46 4.16
CA ASP A 118 -14.04 -16.97 5.34
C ASP A 118 -12.51 -16.83 5.22
N PRO A 119 -11.81 -16.67 6.36
CA PRO A 119 -10.34 -16.63 6.35
C PRO A 119 -9.73 -17.82 5.62
N GLY A 120 -8.75 -17.54 4.74
CA GLY A 120 -8.10 -18.54 3.91
C GLY A 120 -8.73 -18.75 2.54
N SER A 121 -9.91 -18.17 2.26
CA SER A 121 -10.61 -18.36 0.99
C SER A 121 -9.87 -17.76 -0.22
N VAL A 122 -9.21 -16.63 -0.04
CA VAL A 122 -8.49 -15.94 -1.13
C VAL A 122 -7.03 -15.63 -0.80
N ALA A 123 -6.63 -15.65 0.47
CA ALA A 123 -5.27 -15.29 0.89
C ALA A 123 -4.18 -16.12 0.18
N TYR A 124 -4.46 -17.39 -0.13
CA TYR A 124 -3.53 -18.26 -0.82
C TYR A 124 -3.24 -17.82 -2.28
N LEU A 125 -4.07 -16.94 -2.83
CA LEU A 125 -3.88 -16.38 -4.18
C LEU A 125 -2.86 -15.25 -4.19
N PHE A 126 -2.38 -14.83 -3.03
CA PHE A 126 -1.42 -13.75 -2.86
C PHE A 126 -0.18 -14.24 -2.15
N ALA A 127 0.97 -13.70 -2.53
CA ALA A 127 2.23 -13.92 -1.85
C ALA A 127 2.71 -12.60 -1.24
N ARG A 128 3.17 -12.62 0.02
CA ARG A 128 3.77 -11.45 0.64
C ARG A 128 5.16 -11.25 0.07
N LYS A 129 5.44 -10.06 -0.44
CA LYS A 129 6.71 -9.69 -1.07
C LYS A 129 7.20 -8.36 -0.53
N GLY A 130 8.51 -8.14 -0.59
CA GLY A 130 9.09 -6.82 -0.49
C GLY A 130 8.98 -6.11 -1.83
N VAL A 131 8.47 -4.89 -1.83
CA VAL A 131 8.23 -4.11 -3.06
C VAL A 131 8.82 -2.73 -2.91
N VAL A 132 9.67 -2.35 -3.86
CA VAL A 132 10.23 -0.99 -3.95
C VAL A 132 9.70 -0.35 -5.22
N ILE A 133 9.11 0.82 -5.08
CA ILE A 133 8.62 1.63 -6.21
C ILE A 133 9.55 2.83 -6.37
N LEU A 134 10.00 3.07 -7.60
CA LEU A 134 10.87 4.20 -7.91
C LEU A 134 10.52 4.82 -9.27
N GLU A 135 10.83 6.10 -9.41
CA GLU A 135 10.72 6.81 -10.68
C GLU A 135 11.87 6.43 -11.62
N LYS A 136 11.65 6.54 -12.92
CA LYS A 136 12.68 6.20 -13.91
C LYS A 136 13.90 7.12 -13.81
N ASN A 137 13.73 8.43 -13.72
CA ASN A 137 14.81 9.42 -13.60
C ASN A 137 16.00 9.17 -14.57
N GLY A 138 15.69 8.78 -15.81
CA GLY A 138 16.71 8.46 -16.81
C GLY A 138 17.34 7.07 -16.68
N LEU A 139 16.92 6.27 -15.70
CA LEU A 139 17.38 4.90 -15.52
C LEU A 139 16.72 3.95 -16.51
N SER A 140 17.47 2.94 -16.97
CA SER A 140 16.92 1.80 -17.70
C SER A 140 16.57 0.68 -16.71
N GLU A 141 15.77 -0.29 -17.17
CA GLU A 141 15.50 -1.50 -16.41
C GLU A 141 16.79 -2.24 -16.03
N ASP A 142 17.75 -2.30 -16.96
CA ASP A 142 19.06 -2.93 -16.73
C ASP A 142 19.87 -2.20 -15.66
N ASP A 143 19.82 -0.87 -15.61
CA ASP A 143 20.51 -0.09 -14.58
C ASP A 143 20.00 -0.45 -13.19
N VAL A 144 18.69 -0.58 -13.05
CA VAL A 144 18.05 -0.93 -11.78
C VAL A 144 18.37 -2.39 -11.41
N LEU A 145 18.26 -3.30 -12.39
CA LEU A 145 18.53 -4.72 -12.18
C LEU A 145 19.98 -4.95 -11.73
N LEU A 146 20.95 -4.30 -12.35
CA LEU A 146 22.36 -4.40 -11.96
C LEU A 146 22.59 -3.94 -10.50
N ALA A 147 21.87 -2.92 -10.07
CA ALA A 147 21.99 -2.41 -8.70
C ALA A 147 21.47 -3.39 -7.64
N VAL A 148 20.43 -4.16 -7.95
CA VAL A 148 19.68 -4.94 -6.94
C VAL A 148 19.78 -6.45 -7.07
N LEU A 149 20.33 -6.96 -8.16
CA LEU A 149 20.37 -8.40 -8.46
C LEU A 149 21.03 -9.22 -7.35
N GLU A 150 22.21 -8.78 -6.89
CA GLU A 150 22.95 -9.49 -5.83
C GLU A 150 22.34 -9.31 -4.44
N ALA A 151 21.48 -8.30 -4.27
CA ALA A 151 20.80 -8.05 -3.00
C ALA A 151 19.55 -8.94 -2.78
N GLY A 152 19.15 -9.71 -3.79
CA GLY A 152 18.05 -10.65 -3.71
C GLY A 152 16.79 -10.26 -4.48
N ALA A 153 16.89 -9.26 -5.39
CA ALA A 153 15.76 -8.91 -6.24
C ALA A 153 15.38 -10.09 -7.15
N GLU A 154 14.09 -10.42 -7.16
CA GLU A 154 13.54 -11.50 -8.00
C GLU A 154 13.17 -10.99 -9.38
N GLU A 155 12.63 -9.79 -9.45
CA GLU A 155 12.19 -9.16 -10.69
C GLU A 155 12.22 -7.64 -10.60
N VAL A 156 12.41 -7.01 -11.75
CA VAL A 156 12.24 -5.57 -11.94
C VAL A 156 11.23 -5.39 -13.04
N ASN A 157 10.12 -4.73 -12.73
CA ASN A 157 9.02 -4.51 -13.66
C ASN A 157 8.95 -3.05 -14.08
N ASP A 158 8.80 -2.82 -15.39
CA ASP A 158 8.57 -1.48 -15.95
C ASP A 158 7.09 -1.15 -15.84
N LEU A 159 6.77 -0.12 -15.04
CA LEU A 159 5.39 0.33 -14.83
C LEU A 159 4.96 1.46 -15.79
N GLY A 160 5.83 1.83 -16.75
CA GLY A 160 5.60 2.96 -17.64
C GLY A 160 6.24 4.25 -17.14
N ASP A 161 5.82 4.76 -16.02
CA ASP A 161 6.34 5.98 -15.37
C ASP A 161 7.42 5.70 -14.32
N GLY A 162 7.61 4.45 -13.94
CA GLY A 162 8.59 4.03 -12.94
C GLY A 162 8.92 2.56 -13.04
N PHE A 163 9.64 2.08 -12.03
CA PHE A 163 9.98 0.66 -11.87
C PHE A 163 9.47 0.11 -10.55
N GLU A 164 9.15 -1.17 -10.56
CA GLU A 164 8.83 -1.94 -9.38
C GLU A 164 9.89 -3.01 -9.20
N VAL A 165 10.54 -3.04 -8.03
CA VAL A 165 11.48 -4.11 -7.66
C VAL A 165 10.79 -5.02 -6.67
N VAL A 166 10.75 -6.32 -6.96
CA VAL A 166 10.11 -7.33 -6.12
C VAL A 166 11.18 -8.27 -5.56
N CYS A 167 11.09 -8.54 -4.26
CA CYS A 167 11.97 -9.46 -3.56
C CYS A 167 11.21 -10.20 -2.45
N GLU A 168 11.85 -11.17 -1.81
CA GLU A 168 11.31 -11.73 -0.57
C GLU A 168 11.27 -10.63 0.51
N PRO A 169 10.29 -10.66 1.44
CA PRO A 169 10.19 -9.63 2.49
C PRO A 169 11.48 -9.52 3.33
N THR A 170 12.15 -10.65 3.56
CA THR A 170 13.41 -10.69 4.33
C THR A 170 14.59 -10.03 3.60
N ASP A 171 14.51 -9.87 2.28
CA ASP A 171 15.55 -9.23 1.46
C ASP A 171 15.30 -7.75 1.23
N LEU A 172 14.18 -7.21 1.71
CA LEU A 172 13.80 -5.82 1.46
C LEU A 172 14.84 -4.82 1.95
N VAL A 173 15.39 -5.02 3.14
CA VAL A 173 16.43 -4.14 3.70
C VAL A 173 17.68 -4.15 2.83
N ALA A 174 18.11 -5.32 2.37
CA ALA A 174 19.28 -5.45 1.49
C ALA A 174 19.05 -4.76 0.14
N VAL A 175 17.87 -4.92 -0.44
CA VAL A 175 17.51 -4.29 -1.73
C VAL A 175 17.48 -2.76 -1.60
N ARG A 176 16.82 -2.22 -0.56
CA ARG A 176 16.79 -0.77 -0.35
C ARG A 176 18.18 -0.18 -0.11
N THR A 177 19.02 -0.89 0.62
CA THR A 177 20.41 -0.47 0.88
C THR A 177 21.21 -0.46 -0.42
N ALA A 178 21.06 -1.48 -1.27
CA ALA A 178 21.74 -1.54 -2.57
C ALA A 178 21.33 -0.37 -3.48
N LEU A 179 20.05 0.00 -3.50
CA LEU A 179 19.59 1.18 -4.23
C LEU A 179 20.19 2.47 -3.68
N GLN A 180 20.22 2.65 -2.36
CA GLN A 180 20.85 3.80 -1.72
C GLN A 180 22.34 3.90 -2.03
N ASP A 181 23.06 2.79 -1.96
CA ASP A 181 24.49 2.72 -2.27
C ASP A 181 24.78 3.05 -3.73
N ALA A 182 23.86 2.73 -4.64
CA ALA A 182 23.94 3.07 -6.06
C ALA A 182 23.49 4.52 -6.36
N GLY A 183 23.08 5.28 -5.35
CA GLY A 183 22.57 6.64 -5.51
C GLY A 183 21.19 6.70 -6.17
N ILE A 184 20.43 5.61 -6.13
CA ILE A 184 19.08 5.53 -6.71
C ILE A 184 18.04 5.81 -5.62
N GLU A 185 17.27 6.87 -5.81
CA GLU A 185 16.16 7.21 -4.92
C GLU A 185 14.93 6.34 -5.22
N TYR A 186 14.15 6.05 -4.20
CA TYR A 186 12.90 5.31 -4.34
C TYR A 186 11.75 6.05 -3.62
N ASP A 187 10.52 5.81 -4.08
CA ASP A 187 9.32 6.45 -3.52
C ASP A 187 8.80 5.70 -2.31
N SER A 188 8.86 4.38 -2.34
CA SER A 188 8.43 3.52 -1.25
C SER A 188 9.19 2.20 -1.25
N ALA A 189 9.37 1.64 -0.05
CA ALA A 189 9.91 0.31 0.16
C ALA A 189 9.12 -0.31 1.32
N GLU A 190 8.32 -1.32 1.03
CA GLU A 190 7.43 -1.94 2.01
C GLU A 190 7.06 -3.36 1.62
N ALA A 191 6.61 -4.15 2.60
CA ALA A 191 6.01 -5.44 2.31
C ALA A 191 4.59 -5.24 1.76
N SER A 192 4.25 -5.99 0.73
CA SER A 192 2.98 -5.89 0.03
C SER A 192 2.54 -7.28 -0.43
N PHE A 193 1.25 -7.47 -0.66
CA PHE A 193 0.75 -8.70 -1.23
C PHE A 193 0.71 -8.60 -2.75
N GLN A 194 1.25 -9.62 -3.42
CA GLN A 194 1.28 -9.73 -4.87
C GLN A 194 0.43 -10.93 -5.31
N PRO A 195 -0.49 -10.77 -6.28
CA PRO A 195 -1.29 -11.89 -6.75
C PRO A 195 -0.45 -12.90 -7.53
N SER A 196 -0.65 -14.20 -7.23
CA SER A 196 -0.03 -15.29 -7.96
C SER A 196 -0.85 -15.70 -9.19
N VAL A 197 -2.17 -15.47 -9.13
CA VAL A 197 -3.12 -15.73 -10.21
C VAL A 197 -3.95 -14.48 -10.42
N THR A 198 -4.02 -14.01 -11.66
CA THR A 198 -4.76 -12.79 -12.00
C THR A 198 -6.03 -13.11 -12.78
N VAL A 199 -7.02 -12.23 -12.67
CA VAL A 199 -8.29 -12.29 -13.39
C VAL A 199 -8.36 -11.12 -14.35
N PRO A 200 -8.32 -11.36 -15.69
CA PRO A 200 -8.49 -10.27 -16.66
C PRO A 200 -9.90 -9.70 -16.58
N VAL A 201 -10.04 -8.41 -16.71
CA VAL A 201 -11.32 -7.72 -16.66
C VAL A 201 -11.52 -6.82 -17.88
N ASP A 202 -12.78 -6.67 -18.29
CA ASP A 202 -13.17 -5.65 -19.25
C ASP A 202 -13.36 -4.29 -18.56
N LEU A 203 -13.71 -3.27 -19.33
CA LEU A 203 -13.89 -1.91 -18.81
C LEU A 203 -14.98 -1.83 -17.74
N ASP A 204 -16.12 -2.47 -17.96
CA ASP A 204 -17.23 -2.46 -17.00
C ASP A 204 -16.84 -3.12 -15.67
N ALA A 205 -16.23 -4.29 -15.74
CA ALA A 205 -15.74 -5.00 -14.56
C ALA A 205 -14.64 -4.21 -13.83
N ALA A 206 -13.71 -3.62 -14.57
CA ALA A 206 -12.66 -2.78 -14.00
C ALA A 206 -13.24 -1.61 -13.20
N ARG A 207 -14.21 -0.89 -13.78
CA ARG A 207 -14.90 0.21 -13.10
C ARG A 207 -15.60 -0.23 -11.81
N LYS A 208 -16.28 -1.36 -11.85
CA LYS A 208 -16.97 -1.91 -10.67
C LYS A 208 -16.00 -2.30 -9.56
N VAL A 209 -14.90 -2.96 -9.89
CA VAL A 209 -13.87 -3.33 -8.92
C VAL A 209 -13.19 -2.10 -8.33
N LEU A 210 -12.84 -1.12 -9.17
CA LEU A 210 -12.23 0.14 -8.69
C LEU A 210 -13.16 0.92 -7.76
N LYS A 211 -14.47 0.91 -8.04
CA LYS A 211 -15.47 1.51 -7.15
C LYS A 211 -15.52 0.81 -5.80
N LEU A 212 -15.44 -0.52 -5.79
CA LEU A 212 -15.35 -1.30 -4.55
C LEU A 212 -14.08 -0.94 -3.77
N VAL A 213 -12.94 -0.90 -4.44
CA VAL A 213 -11.65 -0.54 -3.82
C VAL A 213 -11.73 0.86 -3.20
N ASP A 214 -12.26 1.85 -3.93
CA ASP A 214 -12.45 3.21 -3.41
C ASP A 214 -13.32 3.22 -2.15
N ALA A 215 -14.42 2.47 -2.16
CA ALA A 215 -15.31 2.38 -1.01
C ALA A 215 -14.62 1.77 0.23
N LEU A 216 -13.79 0.74 0.02
CA LEU A 216 -12.98 0.15 1.09
C LEU A 216 -11.94 1.13 1.61
N GLU A 217 -11.23 1.81 0.72
CA GLU A 217 -10.20 2.79 1.08
C GLU A 217 -10.76 4.02 1.79
N ASP A 218 -12.05 4.31 1.66
CA ASP A 218 -12.72 5.38 2.39
C ASP A 218 -12.81 5.11 3.90
N SER A 219 -12.69 3.88 4.34
CA SER A 219 -12.61 3.56 5.77
C SER A 219 -11.24 3.94 6.32
N ASP A 220 -11.22 4.66 7.44
CA ASP A 220 -9.99 5.03 8.13
C ASP A 220 -9.24 3.81 8.69
N ASP A 221 -9.95 2.70 8.92
CA ASP A 221 -9.37 1.46 9.43
C ASP A 221 -8.74 0.60 8.34
N VAL A 222 -9.13 0.80 7.08
CA VAL A 222 -8.55 0.08 5.94
C VAL A 222 -7.24 0.73 5.54
N GLN A 223 -6.16 0.00 5.64
CA GLN A 223 -4.81 0.49 5.32
C GLN A 223 -4.44 0.21 3.88
N ASP A 224 -4.64 -1.01 3.41
CA ASP A 224 -4.34 -1.44 2.06
C ASP A 224 -5.41 -2.38 1.54
N VAL A 225 -5.69 -2.30 0.23
CA VAL A 225 -6.59 -3.20 -0.49
C VAL A 225 -5.81 -3.80 -1.64
N TYR A 226 -5.78 -5.13 -1.70
CA TYR A 226 -5.14 -5.89 -2.77
C TYR A 226 -6.18 -6.66 -3.54
N THR A 227 -6.04 -6.68 -4.85
CA THR A 227 -6.89 -7.49 -5.73
C THR A 227 -6.03 -8.29 -6.70
N ASN A 228 -6.61 -9.35 -7.24
CA ASN A 228 -5.97 -10.09 -8.32
C ASN A 228 -6.50 -9.70 -9.70
N MET A 229 -7.12 -8.53 -9.79
CA MET A 229 -7.57 -7.96 -11.05
C MET A 229 -6.40 -7.65 -11.96
N ASP A 230 -6.49 -8.09 -13.22
CA ASP A 230 -5.58 -7.69 -14.28
C ASP A 230 -6.33 -6.76 -15.24
N ILE A 231 -5.84 -5.53 -15.36
CA ILE A 231 -6.39 -4.53 -16.29
C ILE A 231 -5.54 -4.54 -17.56
N PRO A 232 -6.05 -5.09 -18.68
CA PRO A 232 -5.32 -5.02 -19.96
C PRO A 232 -5.04 -3.57 -20.38
N ASP A 233 -3.96 -3.34 -21.14
CA ASP A 233 -3.52 -2.00 -21.54
C ASP A 233 -4.60 -1.21 -22.25
N GLU A 234 -5.37 -1.82 -23.11
CA GLU A 234 -6.51 -1.21 -23.84
C GLU A 234 -7.64 -0.77 -22.90
N VAL A 235 -7.89 -1.53 -21.83
CA VAL A 235 -8.87 -1.18 -20.80
C VAL A 235 -8.33 -0.02 -19.93
N ALA A 236 -7.06 -0.07 -19.56
CA ALA A 236 -6.39 1.01 -18.80
C ALA A 236 -6.45 2.33 -19.58
N ALA A 237 -6.21 2.31 -20.89
CA ALA A 237 -6.32 3.48 -21.75
C ALA A 237 -7.73 4.08 -21.74
N GLN A 238 -8.76 3.24 -21.77
CA GLN A 238 -10.17 3.69 -21.70
C GLN A 238 -10.53 4.27 -20.33
N LEU A 239 -9.97 3.74 -19.25
CA LEU A 239 -10.16 4.29 -17.90
C LEU A 239 -9.55 5.68 -17.76
N ASP A 240 -8.40 5.93 -18.39
CA ASP A 240 -7.72 7.24 -18.35
C ASP A 240 -8.46 8.32 -19.12
N GLU A 241 -9.33 7.97 -20.08
CA GLU A 241 -10.17 8.90 -20.85
C GLU A 241 -11.36 9.44 -20.03
N ASP A 242 -11.71 8.83 -18.91
CA ASP A 242 -12.80 9.22 -18.02
C ASP A 242 -12.27 10.20 -16.93
#